data_dedbd16306b80a3baad0eb2b9f1d7b1c
#
_entry.id   dedbd16306b80a3baad0eb2b9f1d7b1c
#
_cell.length_a   1.000
_cell.length_b   1.000
_cell.length_c   1.000
_cell.angle_alpha   90.00
_cell.angle_beta   90.00
_cell.angle_gamma   90.00
#
_symmetry.space_group_name_H-M   'P 1'
#
loop_
_entity.id
_entity.type
_entity.pdbx_description
1 polymer ?
#
loop_
_entity_poly.entity_id
_entity_poly.type
_entity_poly.pdbx_seq_one_letter_code
_entity_poly.pdbx_strand_id
1 'polypeptide(L)'
;EICACLVGSEMCIRDRSTNMYSWPMNNYWVTNFNADQMGEMQWSYFINSSKDNTIEYATKFAWENRIPFLTRVLPAGDKKVEPLQSASIFKIVPENLLLVNMRPVEGENAVMLQLREIGGKPATFSVTSDKINFVKTTVCDVVGDPVSGNPLSFAPWENKFIKLSW
;
A
#
# COMPACT_ATOMS: atom_id res chain seq x y z
N GLU A 1 -1.12 25.76 -6.82
CA GLU A 1 -2.01 25.35 -5.73
C GLU A 1 -1.51 24.01 -5.19
N ILE A 2 -1.06 23.97 -3.94
CA ILE A 2 -0.69 22.74 -3.28
C ILE A 2 -1.94 22.21 -2.61
N CYS A 3 -2.52 21.14 -3.15
CA CYS A 3 -3.57 20.39 -2.48
C CYS A 3 -2.91 19.28 -1.68
N ALA A 4 -2.66 19.50 -0.40
CA ALA A 4 -2.23 18.44 0.51
C ALA A 4 -3.46 17.64 0.90
N CYS A 5 -3.68 16.50 0.25
CA CYS A 5 -4.66 15.51 0.69
C CYS A 5 -3.98 14.56 1.66
N LEU A 6 -4.25 14.73 2.95
CA LEU A 6 -3.87 13.77 3.97
C LEU A 6 -4.94 12.68 4.02
N VAL A 7 -4.52 11.43 3.90
CA VAL A 7 -5.41 10.26 4.04
C VAL A 7 -5.55 9.95 5.52
N GLY A 8 -6.64 10.41 6.09
CA GLY A 8 -6.95 10.27 7.50
C GLY A 8 -8.05 11.26 7.87
N SER A 9 -8.41 11.37 9.12
CA SER A 9 -9.48 12.24 9.63
C SER A 9 -9.22 13.75 9.44
N GLU A 10 -8.50 14.16 8.42
CA GLU A 10 -8.03 15.51 8.23
C GLU A 10 -8.75 16.22 7.10
N MET A 11 -9.22 17.37 7.42
CA MET A 11 -9.95 18.25 6.52
C MET A 11 -8.95 18.98 5.60
N CYS A 12 -9.17 18.93 4.29
CA CYS A 12 -8.47 19.78 3.35
C CYS A 12 -8.78 21.25 3.65
N ILE A 13 -7.88 21.94 4.32
CA ILE A 13 -8.02 23.37 4.57
C ILE A 13 -7.59 24.10 3.31
N ARG A 14 -8.59 24.60 2.60
CA ARG A 14 -8.45 25.41 1.40
C ARG A 14 -8.44 26.88 1.80
N ASP A 15 -7.36 27.32 2.41
CA ASP A 15 -7.19 28.75 2.64
C ASP A 15 -5.97 29.27 1.86
N ARG A 16 -5.83 30.58 1.83
CA ARG A 16 -4.74 31.27 1.13
C ARG A 16 -3.43 31.29 1.94
N SER A 17 -3.38 30.56 3.04
CA SER A 17 -2.21 30.49 3.90
C SER A 17 -1.38 29.24 3.59
N THR A 18 -0.08 29.31 3.87
CA THR A 18 0.81 28.17 3.75
C THR A 18 0.83 27.29 5.02
N ASN A 19 -0.04 27.60 5.97
CA ASN A 19 -0.14 26.84 7.22
C ASN A 19 -0.90 25.52 6.97
N MET A 20 -0.41 24.46 7.55
CA MET A 20 -1.09 23.16 7.61
C MET A 20 -1.51 22.91 9.05
N TYR A 21 -2.78 22.57 9.23
CA TYR A 21 -3.35 22.28 10.53
C TYR A 21 -3.79 20.83 10.57
N SER A 22 -3.50 20.16 11.68
CA SER A 22 -4.04 18.83 11.97
C SER A 22 -5.02 18.94 13.12
N TRP A 23 -6.12 18.22 13.02
CA TRP A 23 -7.11 18.13 14.08
C TRP A 23 -7.21 16.68 14.57
N PRO A 24 -6.29 16.26 15.41
CA PRO A 24 -6.18 14.85 15.81
C PRO A 24 -7.29 14.38 16.73
N MET A 25 -7.97 15.30 17.43
CA MET A 25 -9.00 14.97 18.40
C MET A 25 -10.08 16.06 18.48
N ASN A 26 -11.32 15.65 18.72
CA ASN A 26 -12.43 16.55 18.97
C ASN A 26 -13.20 16.09 20.22
N ASN A 27 -13.05 16.84 21.32
CA ASN A 27 -13.73 16.63 22.60
C ASN A 27 -14.88 17.62 22.82
N TYR A 28 -15.50 18.07 21.77
CA TYR A 28 -16.48 19.16 21.81
C TYR A 28 -17.92 18.69 22.13
N TRP A 29 -18.28 17.46 21.75
CA TRP A 29 -19.65 16.97 21.88
C TRP A 29 -19.87 16.24 23.20
N VAL A 30 -20.78 16.77 24.04
CA VAL A 30 -21.18 16.21 25.33
C VAL A 30 -22.68 15.87 25.27
N THR A 31 -23.06 14.89 24.45
CA THR A 31 -24.45 14.43 24.37
C THR A 31 -24.60 13.02 24.91
N ASN A 32 -24.68 12.01 24.06
CA ASN A 32 -24.96 10.64 24.48
C ASN A 32 -23.72 9.75 24.66
N PHE A 33 -22.55 10.34 24.69
CA PHE A 33 -21.26 9.63 24.82
C PHE A 33 -20.28 10.48 25.61
N ASN A 34 -19.26 9.82 26.17
CA ASN A 34 -18.20 10.51 26.89
C ASN A 34 -17.38 11.36 25.94
N ALA A 35 -17.28 12.68 26.18
CA ALA A 35 -16.49 13.59 25.38
C ALA A 35 -14.99 13.52 25.71
N ASP A 36 -14.63 12.87 26.82
CA ASP A 36 -13.27 12.75 27.29
C ASP A 36 -12.69 11.39 26.93
N GLN A 37 -11.49 11.41 26.35
CA GLN A 37 -10.71 10.22 26.09
C GLN A 37 -9.39 10.33 26.83
N MET A 38 -9.26 9.54 27.89
CA MET A 38 -8.06 9.49 28.72
C MET A 38 -7.03 8.55 28.09
N GLY A 39 -5.75 8.80 28.34
CA GLY A 39 -4.64 7.95 27.93
C GLY A 39 -3.59 8.68 27.09
N GLU A 40 -2.51 7.98 26.79
CA GLU A 40 -1.47 8.45 25.89
C GLU A 40 -1.89 8.17 24.44
N MET A 41 -1.73 9.17 23.59
CA MET A 41 -2.01 9.06 22.16
C MET A 41 -0.79 9.52 21.39
N GLN A 42 -0.52 8.83 20.28
CA GLN A 42 0.59 9.16 19.41
C GLN A 42 0.11 9.31 17.97
N TRP A 43 0.52 10.39 17.34
CA TRP A 43 0.31 10.65 15.92
C TRP A 43 1.66 10.80 15.23
N SER A 44 1.77 10.26 14.03
CA SER A 44 2.95 10.39 13.19
C SER A 44 2.59 11.13 11.91
N TYR A 45 3.36 12.15 11.58
CA TYR A 45 3.17 12.95 10.38
C TYR A 45 4.37 12.77 9.47
N PHE A 46 4.11 12.47 8.21
CA PHE A 46 5.12 12.34 7.18
C PHE A 46 4.93 13.45 6.16
N ILE A 47 5.96 14.24 5.94
CA ILE A 47 5.92 15.40 5.06
C ILE A 47 6.91 15.20 3.92
N ASN A 48 6.47 15.41 2.69
CA ASN A 48 7.31 15.41 1.51
C ASN A 48 7.00 16.62 0.63
N SER A 49 7.96 16.99 -0.20
CA SER A 49 7.83 18.04 -1.22
C SER A 49 8.18 17.46 -2.58
N SER A 50 7.27 17.54 -3.54
CA SER A 50 7.47 17.02 -4.88
C SER A 50 6.90 17.97 -5.94
N LYS A 51 7.44 17.89 -7.15
CA LYS A 51 6.84 18.51 -8.35
C LYS A 51 5.70 17.65 -8.92
N ASP A 52 5.67 16.36 -8.57
CA ASP A 52 4.59 15.45 -8.95
C ASP A 52 3.43 15.62 -7.96
N ASN A 53 2.30 16.11 -8.45
CA ASN A 53 1.07 16.35 -7.70
C ASN A 53 -0.03 15.32 -8.02
N THR A 54 0.33 14.18 -8.59
CA THR A 54 -0.62 13.13 -8.94
C THR A 54 -1.10 12.39 -7.68
N ILE A 55 -2.33 11.89 -7.73
CA ILE A 55 -2.90 11.03 -6.69
C ILE A 55 -2.08 9.75 -6.56
N GLU A 56 -1.56 9.24 -7.66
CA GLU A 56 -0.70 8.06 -7.70
C GLU A 56 0.56 8.25 -6.85
N TYR A 57 1.26 9.37 -7.05
CA TYR A 57 2.44 9.71 -6.26
C TYR A 57 2.11 9.85 -4.76
N ALA A 58 1.06 10.61 -4.44
CA ALA A 58 0.64 10.81 -3.06
C ALA A 58 0.24 9.48 -2.37
N THR A 59 -0.43 8.59 -3.10
CA THR A 59 -0.82 7.27 -2.58
C THR A 59 0.40 6.38 -2.33
N LYS A 60 1.37 6.35 -3.23
CA LYS A 60 2.63 5.60 -3.05
C LYS A 60 3.39 6.10 -1.83
N PHE A 61 3.58 7.43 -1.72
CA PHE A 61 4.25 8.04 -0.57
C PHE A 61 3.55 7.70 0.76
N ALA A 62 2.22 7.80 0.82
CA ALA A 62 1.47 7.46 2.02
C ALA A 62 1.61 5.98 2.37
N TRP A 63 1.63 5.10 1.38
CA TRP A 63 1.75 3.66 1.57
C TRP A 63 3.13 3.24 2.06
N GLU A 64 4.19 3.81 1.50
CA GLU A 64 5.59 3.58 1.91
C GLU A 64 5.83 3.96 3.38
N ASN A 65 5.17 5.02 3.84
CA ASN A 65 5.29 5.47 5.24
C ASN A 65 4.38 4.71 6.21
N ARG A 66 3.29 4.11 5.71
CA ARG A 66 2.35 3.32 6.53
C ARG A 66 2.89 1.93 6.87
N ILE A 67 3.64 1.32 5.96
CA ILE A 67 4.16 -0.03 6.12
C ILE A 67 5.60 0.04 6.59
N PRO A 68 5.90 -0.30 7.86
CA PRO A 68 7.26 -0.27 8.36
C PRO A 68 8.11 -1.36 7.69
N PHE A 69 9.40 -1.07 7.53
CA PHE A 69 10.36 -2.07 7.10
C PHE A 69 10.48 -3.18 8.15
N LEU A 70 10.39 -4.42 7.69
CA LEU A 70 10.73 -5.57 8.51
C LEU A 70 12.25 -5.71 8.57
N THR A 71 12.80 -5.51 9.74
CA THR A 71 14.23 -5.66 9.98
C THR A 71 14.52 -6.94 10.74
N ARG A 72 15.60 -7.65 10.36
CA ARG A 72 16.09 -8.81 11.06
C ARG A 72 17.59 -8.66 11.28
N VAL A 73 18.00 -8.74 12.52
CA VAL A 73 19.41 -8.85 12.89
C VAL A 73 19.82 -10.31 12.73
N LEU A 74 20.77 -10.55 11.86
CA LEU A 74 21.38 -11.87 11.72
C LEU A 74 22.54 -11.99 12.71
N PRO A 75 22.69 -13.13 13.42
CA PRO A 75 23.86 -13.33 14.29
C PRO A 75 25.14 -13.31 13.45
N ALA A 76 26.18 -12.75 14.02
CA ALA A 76 27.48 -12.74 13.39
C ALA A 76 27.94 -14.21 13.15
N GLY A 77 28.17 -14.54 11.90
CA GLY A 77 28.77 -15.81 11.49
C GLY A 77 30.21 -15.58 11.03
N ASP A 78 30.93 -16.66 10.82
CA ASP A 78 32.32 -16.62 10.34
C ASP A 78 32.48 -16.17 8.88
N LYS A 79 31.37 -15.90 8.19
CA LYS A 79 31.37 -15.40 6.81
C LYS A 79 31.40 -13.89 6.81
N LYS A 80 32.30 -13.30 6.02
CA LYS A 80 32.27 -11.86 5.71
C LYS A 80 30.90 -11.50 5.18
N VAL A 81 30.26 -10.50 5.81
CA VAL A 81 29.02 -9.92 5.30
C VAL A 81 29.35 -9.24 3.97
N GLU A 82 28.79 -9.77 2.89
CA GLU A 82 28.86 -9.10 1.59
C GLU A 82 28.19 -7.74 1.68
N PRO A 83 28.74 -6.70 1.02
CA PRO A 83 28.13 -5.39 1.04
C PRO A 83 26.73 -5.44 0.45
N LEU A 84 25.87 -4.59 0.98
CA LEU A 84 24.45 -4.38 0.65
C LEU A 84 24.08 -4.75 -0.78
N GLN A 85 23.41 -5.89 -0.93
CA GLN A 85 22.77 -6.26 -2.17
C GLN A 85 21.27 -5.96 -2.06
N SER A 86 20.76 -5.16 -2.98
CA SER A 86 19.33 -4.97 -3.16
C SER A 86 18.83 -6.00 -4.17
N ALA A 87 17.72 -6.68 -3.85
CA ALA A 87 17.12 -7.65 -4.75
C ALA A 87 15.59 -7.51 -4.73
N SER A 88 14.98 -7.62 -5.92
CA SER A 88 13.53 -7.78 -6.05
C SER A 88 13.23 -9.22 -6.46
N ILE A 89 12.18 -9.81 -5.88
CA ILE A 89 11.75 -11.16 -6.24
C ILE A 89 10.93 -11.12 -7.53
N PHE A 90 10.05 -10.12 -7.67
CA PHE A 90 9.24 -9.90 -8.85
C PHE A 90 8.86 -8.42 -8.99
N LYS A 91 8.46 -8.02 -10.18
CA LYS A 91 7.97 -6.67 -10.48
C LYS A 91 6.54 -6.75 -11.00
N ILE A 92 5.67 -5.91 -10.44
CA ILE A 92 4.28 -5.71 -10.90
C ILE A 92 4.27 -4.61 -11.95
N VAL A 93 3.55 -4.83 -13.03
CA VAL A 93 3.39 -3.89 -14.14
C VAL A 93 1.89 -3.79 -14.47
N PRO A 94 1.36 -2.60 -14.74
CA PRO A 94 2.00 -1.27 -14.70
C PRO A 94 2.13 -0.70 -13.28
N GLU A 95 2.85 0.40 -13.14
CA GLU A 95 3.20 1.00 -11.84
C GLU A 95 2.01 1.62 -11.09
N ASN A 96 0.87 1.86 -11.74
CA ASN A 96 -0.36 2.29 -11.08
C ASN A 96 -1.12 1.14 -10.38
N LEU A 97 -0.58 -0.08 -10.40
CA LEU A 97 -1.08 -1.19 -9.58
C LEU A 97 -0.26 -1.27 -8.29
N LEU A 98 -0.88 -0.85 -7.20
CA LEU A 98 -0.28 -0.90 -5.87
C LEU A 98 -0.47 -2.28 -5.24
N LEU A 99 0.61 -2.87 -4.74
CA LEU A 99 0.56 -4.06 -3.89
C LEU A 99 0.10 -3.66 -2.48
N VAL A 100 -1.14 -4.00 -2.15
CA VAL A 100 -1.76 -3.70 -0.85
C VAL A 100 -1.37 -4.73 0.20
N ASN A 101 -1.38 -6.01 -0.19
CA ASN A 101 -1.03 -7.12 0.68
C ASN A 101 -0.50 -8.30 -0.12
N MET A 102 0.31 -9.11 0.52
CA MET A 102 0.85 -10.35 -0.02
C MET A 102 0.87 -11.41 1.07
N ARG A 103 0.35 -12.59 0.77
CA ARG A 103 0.37 -13.73 1.70
C ARG A 103 0.68 -15.04 0.96
N PRO A 104 1.38 -15.97 1.57
CA PRO A 104 1.52 -17.31 1.02
C PRO A 104 0.17 -18.02 1.00
N VAL A 105 0.00 -18.95 0.06
CA VAL A 105 -1.14 -19.88 0.02
C VAL A 105 -0.72 -21.19 0.66
N GLU A 106 -1.44 -21.56 1.72
CA GLU A 106 -1.10 -22.76 2.49
C GLU A 106 -1.23 -24.02 1.63
N GLY A 107 -0.22 -24.89 1.68
CA GLY A 107 -0.21 -26.16 0.95
C GLY A 107 0.07 -26.05 -0.56
N GLU A 108 0.29 -24.84 -1.09
CA GLU A 108 0.58 -24.63 -2.52
C GLU A 108 1.90 -23.85 -2.71
N ASN A 109 2.58 -24.07 -3.83
CA ASN A 109 3.64 -23.20 -4.31
C ASN A 109 2.99 -21.95 -4.96
N ALA A 110 2.41 -21.11 -4.14
CA ALA A 110 1.65 -19.96 -4.62
C ALA A 110 1.65 -18.81 -3.61
N VAL A 111 1.44 -17.61 -4.12
CA VAL A 111 1.26 -16.40 -3.33
C VAL A 111 -0.01 -15.69 -3.76
N MET A 112 -0.77 -15.18 -2.80
CA MET A 112 -1.94 -14.35 -3.02
C MET A 112 -1.54 -12.89 -2.91
N LEU A 113 -1.77 -12.12 -3.95
CA LEU A 113 -1.58 -10.68 -4.01
C LEU A 113 -2.93 -9.98 -3.92
N GLN A 114 -3.02 -8.96 -3.09
CA GLN A 114 -4.08 -7.97 -3.15
C GLN A 114 -3.54 -6.73 -3.86
N LEU A 115 -4.11 -6.40 -5.00
CA LEU A 115 -3.69 -5.27 -5.83
C LEU A 115 -4.81 -4.25 -5.95
N ARG A 116 -4.45 -2.99 -5.95
CA ARG A 116 -5.36 -1.87 -6.17
C ARG A 116 -4.83 -0.96 -7.27
N GLU A 117 -5.69 -0.59 -8.20
CA GLU A 117 -5.41 0.47 -9.16
C GLU A 117 -5.51 1.83 -8.44
N ILE A 118 -4.48 2.69 -8.57
CA ILE A 118 -4.35 3.95 -7.81
C ILE A 118 -4.19 5.20 -8.69
N GLY A 119 -4.15 5.04 -10.00
CA GLY A 119 -3.99 6.16 -10.95
C GLY A 119 -5.31 6.65 -11.56
N GLY A 120 -6.45 6.00 -11.24
CA GLY A 120 -7.75 6.31 -11.83
C GLY A 120 -7.84 5.98 -13.32
N LYS A 121 -7.05 5.02 -13.80
CA LYS A 121 -6.96 4.63 -15.21
C LYS A 121 -7.03 3.10 -15.33
N PRO A 122 -7.67 2.58 -16.40
CA PRO A 122 -7.64 1.14 -16.64
C PRO A 122 -6.21 0.61 -16.72
N ALA A 123 -5.98 -0.56 -16.15
CA ALA A 123 -4.68 -1.22 -16.14
C ALA A 123 -4.84 -2.72 -16.42
N THR A 124 -3.86 -3.34 -17.06
CA THR A 124 -3.81 -4.80 -17.22
C THR A 124 -2.61 -5.31 -16.45
N PHE A 125 -2.87 -6.16 -15.48
CA PHE A 125 -1.83 -6.74 -14.63
C PHE A 125 -0.91 -7.66 -15.43
N SER A 126 0.37 -7.48 -15.20
CA SER A 126 1.40 -8.46 -15.55
C SER A 126 2.47 -8.50 -14.46
N VAL A 127 3.18 -9.60 -14.38
CA VAL A 127 4.27 -9.81 -13.41
C VAL A 127 5.49 -10.33 -14.14
N THR A 128 6.66 -9.80 -13.77
CA THR A 128 7.96 -10.26 -14.27
C THR A 128 8.85 -10.63 -13.10
N SER A 129 9.64 -11.68 -13.26
CA SER A 129 10.61 -12.13 -12.27
C SER A 129 11.78 -12.84 -12.95
N ASP A 130 12.99 -12.55 -12.47
CA ASP A 130 14.22 -13.26 -12.86
C ASP A 130 14.52 -14.45 -11.94
N LYS A 131 13.74 -14.62 -10.87
CA LYS A 131 14.00 -15.63 -9.82
C LYS A 131 12.94 -16.70 -9.72
N ILE A 132 11.70 -16.39 -10.11
CA ILE A 132 10.56 -17.30 -10.02
C ILE A 132 9.89 -17.36 -11.39
N ASN A 133 9.71 -18.59 -11.88
CA ASN A 133 8.92 -18.82 -13.09
C ASN A 133 7.44 -19.03 -12.71
N PHE A 134 6.64 -17.98 -12.78
CA PHE A 134 5.20 -18.11 -12.53
C PHE A 134 4.53 -18.84 -13.69
N VAL A 135 3.95 -19.98 -13.39
CA VAL A 135 3.31 -20.84 -14.39
C VAL A 135 1.80 -20.55 -14.55
N LYS A 136 1.20 -19.97 -13.52
CA LYS A 136 -0.24 -19.66 -13.53
C LYS A 136 -0.57 -18.39 -12.75
N THR A 137 -1.44 -17.58 -13.35
CA THR A 137 -2.03 -16.39 -12.73
C THR A 137 -3.55 -16.55 -12.72
N THR A 138 -4.17 -16.44 -11.54
CA THR A 138 -5.60 -16.64 -11.36
C THR A 138 -6.19 -15.50 -10.56
N VAL A 139 -7.28 -14.91 -11.06
CA VAL A 139 -8.06 -13.94 -10.26
C VAL A 139 -8.91 -14.72 -9.26
N CYS A 140 -8.88 -14.28 -8.02
CA CYS A 140 -9.58 -14.93 -6.92
C CYS A 140 -10.49 -13.92 -6.19
N ASP A 141 -11.37 -14.43 -5.38
CA ASP A 141 -12.11 -13.64 -4.39
C ASP A 141 -11.25 -13.39 -3.13
N VAL A 142 -11.84 -12.76 -2.10
CA VAL A 142 -11.17 -12.43 -0.84
C VAL A 142 -10.73 -13.65 -0.03
N VAL A 143 -11.41 -14.78 -0.18
CA VAL A 143 -11.07 -16.04 0.52
C VAL A 143 -10.06 -16.87 -0.26
N GLY A 144 -9.89 -16.60 -1.55
CA GLY A 144 -8.89 -17.23 -2.41
C GLY A 144 -9.48 -18.20 -3.45
N ASP A 145 -10.80 -18.25 -3.56
CA ASP A 145 -11.45 -19.09 -4.56
C ASP A 145 -11.37 -18.46 -5.96
N PRO A 146 -11.10 -19.23 -7.01
CA PRO A 146 -11.00 -18.72 -8.36
C PRO A 146 -12.31 -18.11 -8.86
N VAL A 147 -12.25 -16.91 -9.40
CA VAL A 147 -13.41 -16.23 -10.01
C VAL A 147 -13.36 -16.41 -11.53
N SER A 148 -14.31 -17.16 -12.08
CA SER A 148 -14.41 -17.40 -13.51
C SER A 148 -14.81 -16.14 -14.28
N GLY A 149 -14.20 -15.95 -15.47
CA GLY A 149 -14.55 -14.84 -16.35
C GLY A 149 -14.04 -13.47 -15.91
N ASN A 150 -13.28 -13.39 -14.82
CA ASN A 150 -12.70 -12.12 -14.38
C ASN A 150 -11.34 -11.91 -15.04
N PRO A 151 -11.18 -10.86 -15.87
CA PRO A 151 -9.92 -10.60 -16.56
C PRO A 151 -8.85 -10.02 -15.60
N LEU A 152 -7.59 -10.12 -16.01
CA LEU A 152 -6.46 -9.47 -15.34
C LEU A 152 -6.44 -7.93 -15.54
N SER A 153 -7.43 -7.37 -16.21
CA SER A 153 -7.63 -5.94 -16.35
C SER A 153 -8.31 -5.37 -15.11
N PHE A 154 -7.89 -4.19 -14.73
CA PHE A 154 -8.44 -3.40 -13.62
C PHE A 154 -9.19 -2.21 -14.19
N ALA A 155 -10.38 -1.96 -13.67
CA ALA A 155 -11.04 -0.66 -13.82
C ALA A 155 -10.37 0.39 -12.91
N PRO A 156 -10.61 1.69 -13.14
CA PRO A 156 -10.15 2.74 -12.25
C PRO A 156 -10.54 2.46 -10.78
N TRP A 157 -9.58 2.54 -9.88
CA TRP A 157 -9.74 2.35 -8.41
C TRP A 157 -10.14 0.93 -7.99
N GLU A 158 -10.16 0.00 -8.90
CA GLU A 158 -10.53 -1.38 -8.61
C GLU A 158 -9.49 -2.10 -7.74
N ASN A 159 -9.99 -2.99 -6.88
CA ASN A 159 -9.21 -3.87 -6.02
C ASN A 159 -9.47 -5.32 -6.41
N LYS A 160 -8.42 -6.10 -6.62
CA LYS A 160 -8.50 -7.53 -6.97
C LYS A 160 -7.50 -8.36 -6.19
N PHE A 161 -7.86 -9.63 -6.03
CA PHE A 161 -6.97 -10.65 -5.51
C PHE A 161 -6.46 -11.52 -6.65
N ILE A 162 -5.16 -11.72 -6.71
CA ILE A 162 -4.49 -12.47 -7.76
C ILE A 162 -3.57 -13.52 -7.14
N LYS A 163 -3.84 -14.80 -7.45
CA LYS A 163 -2.97 -15.91 -7.08
C LYS A 163 -1.92 -16.13 -8.17
N LEU A 164 -0.65 -16.10 -7.78
CA LEU A 164 0.50 -16.47 -8.60
C LEU A 164 1.03 -17.81 -8.14
N SER A 165 1.11 -18.78 -9.05
CA SER A 165 1.63 -20.13 -8.76
C SER A 165 2.88 -20.40 -9.59
N TRP A 166 3.83 -21.17 -9.04
CA TRP A 166 5.10 -21.57 -9.67
C TRP A 166 5.46 -23.02 -9.40
#